data_9951ff419495d924f9be81a4138121f8
#
_entry.id   9951ff419495d924f9be81a4138121f8
#
_cell.length_a   1.000
_cell.length_b   1.000
_cell.length_c   1.000
_cell.angle_alpha   90.00
_cell.angle_beta   90.00
_cell.angle_gamma   90.00
#
_symmetry.space_group_name_H-M   'P 1'
#
loop_
_entity.id
_entity.type
_entity.pdbx_description
1 polymer ?
#
loop_
_entity_poly.entity_id
_entity_poly.type
_entity_poly.pdbx_seq_one_letter_code
_entity_poly.pdbx_strand_id
1 'polypeptide(L)'
;SDDMRRFNTPIEVLNQVFGYESFRGFQEEVVETVVSGRDALVLMPTGGGKSLCYQIPALLRDGVAVVVSPLIALMQDQVDALDEVGVKAAYLNSSLTPEEASRVKDELLSGRLDLLYVAPERLMMSSMLSLLDRVNVSLFAIDEAHCVSVWGHDFRPEYGELELLRTRYPQVPRIALTATADEKTRAEIVGKLLNDAREFVASFDRPNIFYRIVDKRNIKEQLLNFIKYEHSGCLLYTSDAA
;
A
#
# COMPACT_ATOMS: atom_id res chain seq x y z
N SER A 1 -13.28 9.83 25.38
CA SER A 1 -12.42 9.61 24.20
C SER A 1 -13.23 9.89 22.96
N ASP A 2 -13.01 11.03 22.39
CA ASP A 2 -13.69 11.44 21.18
C ASP A 2 -13.12 10.63 20.01
N ASP A 3 -13.82 9.57 19.67
CA ASP A 3 -13.64 8.84 18.44
C ASP A 3 -14.33 9.64 17.31
N MET A 4 -13.87 10.86 17.11
CA MET A 4 -14.32 11.65 15.97
C MET A 4 -13.49 11.22 14.77
N ARG A 5 -13.95 10.16 14.11
CA ARG A 5 -13.42 9.82 12.80
C ARG A 5 -13.53 11.06 11.92
N ARG A 6 -12.38 11.51 11.44
CA ARG A 6 -12.26 12.70 10.61
C ARG A 6 -13.06 12.57 9.31
N PHE A 7 -13.20 11.34 8.80
CA PHE A 7 -13.88 11.00 7.55
C PHE A 7 -14.63 9.69 7.71
N ASN A 8 -15.74 9.56 7.01
CA ASN A 8 -16.59 8.36 7.08
C ASN A 8 -16.46 7.45 5.86
N THR A 9 -16.14 8.00 4.69
CA THR A 9 -16.11 7.26 3.43
C THR A 9 -14.85 7.57 2.62
N PRO A 10 -14.43 6.61 1.78
CA PRO A 10 -13.30 6.85 0.86
C PRO A 10 -13.47 8.06 -0.03
N ILE A 11 -14.67 8.27 -0.57
CA ILE A 11 -14.93 9.39 -1.47
C ILE A 11 -14.80 10.75 -0.77
N GLU A 12 -15.16 10.84 0.50
CA GLU A 12 -14.96 12.08 1.28
C GLU A 12 -13.48 12.43 1.37
N VAL A 13 -12.63 11.45 1.64
CA VAL A 13 -11.18 11.67 1.72
C VAL A 13 -10.64 12.10 0.36
N LEU A 14 -11.04 11.40 -0.69
CA LEU A 14 -10.62 11.73 -2.05
C LEU A 14 -10.96 13.16 -2.44
N ASN A 15 -12.19 13.60 -2.16
CA ASN A 15 -12.68 14.93 -2.50
C ASN A 15 -12.09 16.01 -1.59
N GLN A 16 -12.20 15.82 -0.28
CA GLN A 16 -11.91 16.88 0.68
C GLN A 16 -10.42 17.06 0.96
N VAL A 17 -9.66 15.98 0.94
CA VAL A 17 -8.21 16.04 1.21
C VAL A 17 -7.42 16.19 -0.08
N PHE A 18 -7.67 15.31 -1.05
CA PHE A 18 -6.85 15.24 -2.26
C PHE A 18 -7.41 16.05 -3.44
N GLY A 19 -8.66 16.49 -3.35
CA GLY A 19 -9.26 17.37 -4.35
C GLY A 19 -9.67 16.70 -5.66
N TYR A 20 -9.77 15.38 -5.70
CA TYR A 20 -10.23 14.65 -6.87
C TYR A 20 -11.72 14.37 -6.77
N GLU A 21 -12.44 14.46 -7.89
CA GLU A 21 -13.88 14.25 -7.93
C GLU A 21 -14.26 12.77 -7.89
N SER A 22 -13.47 11.92 -8.54
CA SER A 22 -13.77 10.49 -8.68
C SER A 22 -12.53 9.64 -8.64
N PHE A 23 -12.71 8.39 -8.20
CA PHE A 23 -11.67 7.37 -8.25
C PHE A 23 -11.40 6.94 -9.69
N ARG A 24 -10.19 6.47 -9.95
CA ARG A 24 -9.78 5.92 -11.23
C ARG A 24 -9.56 4.41 -11.12
N GLY A 25 -9.98 3.68 -12.16
CA GLY A 25 -9.80 2.23 -12.22
C GLY A 25 -10.33 1.55 -10.96
N PHE A 26 -9.50 0.74 -10.33
CA PHE A 26 -9.89 -0.03 -9.14
C PHE A 26 -9.47 0.64 -7.81
N GLN A 27 -9.12 1.92 -7.82
CA GLN A 27 -8.67 2.61 -6.59
C GLN A 27 -9.67 2.47 -5.44
N GLU A 28 -10.96 2.65 -5.72
CA GLU A 28 -11.99 2.57 -4.67
C GLU A 28 -12.06 1.18 -4.05
N GLU A 29 -12.04 0.13 -4.87
CA GLU A 29 -12.07 -1.25 -4.39
C GLU A 29 -10.83 -1.60 -3.56
N VAL A 30 -9.67 -1.09 -3.96
CA VAL A 30 -8.44 -1.26 -3.16
C VAL A 30 -8.59 -0.61 -1.81
N VAL A 31 -9.03 0.64 -1.78
CA VAL A 31 -9.24 1.39 -0.53
C VAL A 31 -10.21 0.65 0.38
N GLU A 32 -11.36 0.23 -0.13
CA GLU A 32 -12.36 -0.50 0.64
C GLU A 32 -11.82 -1.82 1.19
N THR A 33 -11.02 -2.54 0.40
CA THR A 33 -10.39 -3.79 0.81
C THR A 33 -9.48 -3.57 2.02
N VAL A 34 -8.61 -2.58 1.96
CA VAL A 34 -7.66 -2.29 3.04
C VAL A 34 -8.38 -1.73 4.27
N VAL A 35 -9.35 -0.85 4.07
CA VAL A 35 -10.15 -0.29 5.18
C VAL A 35 -10.87 -1.41 5.93
N SER A 36 -11.33 -2.44 5.22
CA SER A 36 -11.98 -3.60 5.85
C SER A 36 -11.01 -4.50 6.65
N GLY A 37 -9.71 -4.26 6.54
CA GLY A 37 -8.69 -5.04 7.24
C GLY A 37 -8.12 -6.19 6.43
N ARG A 38 -8.37 -6.24 5.13
CA ARG A 38 -7.88 -7.29 4.24
C ARG A 38 -6.66 -6.82 3.46
N ASP A 39 -5.72 -7.74 3.22
CA ASP A 39 -4.52 -7.46 2.43
C ASP A 39 -4.85 -7.25 0.95
N ALA A 40 -4.04 -6.45 0.28
CA ALA A 40 -4.18 -6.18 -1.15
C ALA A 40 -2.83 -6.17 -1.85
N LEU A 41 -2.81 -6.69 -3.07
CA LEU A 41 -1.71 -6.49 -4.02
C LEU A 41 -2.20 -5.54 -5.10
N VAL A 42 -1.44 -4.48 -5.36
CA VAL A 42 -1.77 -3.49 -6.37
C VAL A 42 -0.64 -3.41 -7.40
N LEU A 43 -0.96 -3.80 -8.62
CA LEU A 43 -0.07 -3.66 -9.77
C LEU A 43 -0.62 -2.54 -10.66
N MET A 44 0.07 -1.42 -10.70
CA MET A 44 -0.36 -0.18 -11.32
C MET A 44 0.84 0.57 -11.90
N PRO A 45 0.70 1.25 -13.05
CA PRO A 45 1.82 2.02 -13.61
C PRO A 45 2.24 3.15 -12.70
N THR A 46 3.50 3.55 -12.83
CA THR A 46 4.07 4.68 -12.12
C THR A 46 3.28 5.95 -12.45
N GLY A 47 2.95 6.74 -11.42
CA GLY A 47 2.20 7.98 -11.59
C GLY A 47 0.70 7.81 -11.75
N GLY A 48 0.17 6.59 -11.62
CA GLY A 48 -1.24 6.29 -11.80
C GLY A 48 -2.12 6.45 -10.56
N GLY A 49 -1.71 7.22 -9.58
CA GLY A 49 -2.47 7.36 -8.33
C GLY A 49 -2.30 6.19 -7.38
N LYS A 50 -1.20 5.47 -7.50
CA LYS A 50 -0.87 4.31 -6.68
C LYS A 50 -0.79 4.66 -5.19
N SER A 51 -0.23 5.81 -4.86
CA SER A 51 -0.09 6.27 -3.48
C SER A 51 -1.44 6.53 -2.78
N LEU A 52 -2.45 6.95 -3.53
CA LEU A 52 -3.79 7.14 -2.97
C LEU A 52 -4.36 5.85 -2.40
N CYS A 53 -3.97 4.71 -2.95
CA CYS A 53 -4.45 3.39 -2.52
C CYS A 53 -4.07 3.06 -1.08
N TYR A 54 -3.02 3.65 -0.53
CA TYR A 54 -2.67 3.50 0.88
C TYR A 54 -2.88 4.80 1.68
N GLN A 55 -2.77 5.96 1.05
CA GLN A 55 -2.95 7.23 1.75
C GLN A 55 -4.39 7.43 2.23
N ILE A 56 -5.36 7.05 1.41
CA ILE A 56 -6.78 7.18 1.79
C ILE A 56 -7.13 6.23 2.94
N PRO A 57 -6.79 4.93 2.89
CA PRO A 57 -7.03 4.05 4.05
C PRO A 57 -6.33 4.53 5.32
N ALA A 58 -5.15 5.15 5.20
CA ALA A 58 -4.43 5.71 6.34
C ALA A 58 -5.27 6.75 7.10
N LEU A 59 -6.10 7.51 6.38
CA LEU A 59 -6.95 8.55 6.97
C LEU A 59 -8.30 8.02 7.45
N LEU A 60 -8.66 6.81 7.05
CA LEU A 60 -9.93 6.17 7.43
C LEU A 60 -9.79 5.18 8.59
N ARG A 61 -8.63 4.56 8.73
CA ARG A 61 -8.36 3.62 9.80
C ARG A 61 -7.67 4.33 10.96
N ASP A 62 -7.93 3.87 12.18
CA ASP A 62 -7.30 4.42 13.37
C ASP A 62 -5.83 4.01 13.45
N GLY A 63 -4.97 4.96 13.77
CA GLY A 63 -3.55 4.71 13.96
C GLY A 63 -2.69 5.32 12.86
N VAL A 64 -1.41 4.97 12.86
CA VAL A 64 -0.45 5.44 11.89
C VAL A 64 -0.23 4.39 10.80
N ALA A 65 -0.29 4.82 9.55
CA ALA A 65 0.08 3.96 8.43
C ALA A 65 1.61 4.00 8.24
N VAL A 66 2.22 2.83 8.19
CA VAL A 66 3.68 2.70 7.98
C VAL A 66 3.93 2.33 6.53
N VAL A 67 4.62 3.21 5.81
CA VAL A 67 4.91 3.05 4.39
C VAL A 67 6.38 2.73 4.19
N VAL A 68 6.65 1.54 3.67
CA VAL A 68 8.01 1.07 3.40
C VAL A 68 8.37 1.39 1.96
N SER A 69 9.48 2.06 1.75
CA SER A 69 9.99 2.38 0.41
C SER A 69 11.51 2.37 0.40
N PRO A 70 12.13 1.90 -0.69
CA PRO A 70 13.58 1.97 -0.84
C PRO A 70 14.03 3.32 -1.41
N LEU A 71 13.07 4.15 -1.84
CA LEU A 71 13.34 5.40 -2.55
C LEU A 71 13.48 6.56 -1.57
N ILE A 72 14.58 6.58 -0.84
CA ILE A 72 14.88 7.53 0.24
C ILE A 72 14.76 8.98 -0.25
N ALA A 73 15.27 9.28 -1.44
CA ALA A 73 15.25 10.63 -2.00
C ALA A 73 13.83 11.16 -2.25
N LEU A 74 12.85 10.27 -2.43
CA LEU A 74 11.46 10.67 -2.71
C LEU A 74 10.60 10.80 -1.45
N MET A 75 11.10 10.33 -0.29
CA MET A 75 10.30 10.34 0.94
C MET A 75 9.94 11.75 1.38
N GLN A 76 10.89 12.67 1.31
CA GLN A 76 10.63 14.07 1.68
C GLN A 76 9.59 14.70 0.77
N ASP A 77 9.64 14.45 -0.53
CA ASP A 77 8.66 14.98 -1.48
C ASP A 77 7.26 14.45 -1.16
N GLN A 78 7.16 13.17 -0.81
CA GLN A 78 5.89 12.56 -0.42
C GLN A 78 5.32 13.20 0.86
N VAL A 79 6.18 13.38 1.86
CA VAL A 79 5.80 14.01 3.13
C VAL A 79 5.37 15.48 2.89
N ASP A 80 6.13 16.22 2.11
CA ASP A 80 5.82 17.61 1.81
C ASP A 80 4.47 17.75 1.06
N ALA A 81 4.21 16.87 0.10
CA ALA A 81 2.94 16.85 -0.62
C ALA A 81 1.75 16.55 0.30
N LEU A 82 1.92 15.66 1.26
CA LEU A 82 0.89 15.36 2.25
C LEU A 82 0.68 16.54 3.22
N ASP A 83 1.75 17.19 3.63
CA ASP A 83 1.68 18.35 4.49
C ASP A 83 0.88 19.49 3.85
N GLU A 84 1.05 19.71 2.54
CA GLU A 84 0.31 20.72 1.79
C GLU A 84 -1.20 20.51 1.84
N VAL A 85 -1.66 19.27 1.95
CA VAL A 85 -3.09 18.95 2.04
C VAL A 85 -3.56 18.69 3.47
N GLY A 86 -2.73 19.02 4.46
CA GLY A 86 -3.09 18.94 5.87
C GLY A 86 -3.00 17.54 6.49
N VAL A 87 -2.31 16.61 5.85
CA VAL A 87 -2.08 15.26 6.37
C VAL A 87 -0.74 15.23 7.09
N LYS A 88 -0.73 14.71 8.32
CA LYS A 88 0.49 14.67 9.12
C LYS A 88 1.32 13.44 8.79
N ALA A 89 2.42 13.67 8.09
CA ALA A 89 3.34 12.64 7.69
C ALA A 89 4.77 12.99 8.10
N ALA A 90 5.57 11.97 8.33
CA ALA A 90 7.00 12.10 8.60
C ALA A 90 7.75 10.96 7.92
N TYR A 91 9.08 11.02 7.91
CA TYR A 91 9.89 9.95 7.38
C TYR A 91 11.08 9.66 8.29
N LEU A 92 11.54 8.40 8.27
CA LEU A 92 12.75 7.94 8.95
C LEU A 92 13.63 7.21 7.94
N ASN A 93 14.79 7.77 7.69
CA ASN A 93 15.82 7.17 6.84
C ASN A 93 17.20 7.67 7.23
N SER A 94 18.24 7.22 6.54
CA SER A 94 19.63 7.54 6.84
C SER A 94 20.02 9.02 6.62
N SER A 95 19.17 9.81 5.97
CA SER A 95 19.45 11.23 5.71
C SER A 95 19.17 12.14 6.91
N LEU A 96 18.46 11.63 7.92
CA LEU A 96 18.10 12.42 9.08
C LEU A 96 19.25 12.48 10.10
N THR A 97 19.40 13.63 10.77
CA THR A 97 20.25 13.74 11.94
C THR A 97 19.61 12.97 13.11
N PRO A 98 20.40 12.60 14.15
CA PRO A 98 19.82 11.96 15.34
C PRO A 98 18.72 12.79 16.00
N GLU A 99 18.84 14.11 16.02
CA GLU A 99 17.84 15.01 16.59
C GLU A 99 16.54 15.01 15.78
N GLU A 100 16.66 15.03 14.45
CA GLU A 100 15.51 14.95 13.56
C GLU A 100 14.79 13.60 13.72
N ALA A 101 15.54 12.51 13.76
CA ALA A 101 15.00 11.17 13.98
C ALA A 101 14.29 11.06 15.33
N SER A 102 14.85 11.65 16.38
CA SER A 102 14.25 11.67 17.70
C SER A 102 12.91 12.40 17.71
N ARG A 103 12.82 13.53 17.01
CA ARG A 103 11.55 14.27 16.88
C ARG A 103 10.48 13.45 16.21
N VAL A 104 10.82 12.74 15.13
CA VAL A 104 9.87 11.87 14.43
C VAL A 104 9.37 10.75 15.34
N LYS A 105 10.27 10.15 16.13
CA LYS A 105 9.89 9.10 17.09
C LYS A 105 8.94 9.64 18.17
N ASP A 106 9.18 10.86 18.65
CA ASP A 106 8.28 11.50 19.62
C ASP A 106 6.90 11.77 19.03
N GLU A 107 6.84 12.24 17.78
CA GLU A 107 5.56 12.43 17.09
C GLU A 107 4.82 11.11 16.87
N LEU A 108 5.55 10.05 16.53
CA LEU A 108 4.99 8.72 16.38
C LEU A 108 4.37 8.23 17.69
N LEU A 109 5.11 8.32 18.79
CA LEU A 109 4.64 7.90 20.10
C LEU A 109 3.47 8.73 20.63
N SER A 110 3.39 10.00 20.26
CA SER A 110 2.29 10.87 20.68
C SER A 110 0.99 10.64 19.93
N GLY A 111 1.01 9.82 18.88
CA GLY A 111 -0.17 9.53 18.06
C GLY A 111 -0.54 10.65 17.08
N ARG A 112 0.37 11.59 16.81
CA ARG A 112 0.10 12.72 15.93
C ARG A 112 0.28 12.44 14.45
N LEU A 113 0.93 11.34 14.09
CA LEU A 113 1.17 11.02 12.69
C LEU A 113 0.05 10.23 12.05
N ASP A 114 -0.34 10.62 10.85
CA ASP A 114 -1.23 9.83 9.99
C ASP A 114 -0.43 8.79 9.20
N LEU A 115 0.76 9.16 8.70
CA LEU A 115 1.65 8.26 7.94
C LEU A 115 3.10 8.44 8.39
N LEU A 116 3.82 7.33 8.40
CA LEU A 116 5.26 7.30 8.59
C LEU A 116 5.90 6.57 7.42
N TYR A 117 6.73 7.27 6.65
CA TYR A 117 7.54 6.68 5.59
C TYR A 117 8.87 6.21 6.18
N VAL A 118 9.27 4.99 5.87
CA VAL A 118 10.46 4.40 6.47
C VAL A 118 11.20 3.51 5.46
N ALA A 119 12.52 3.54 5.48
CA ALA A 119 13.34 2.62 4.71
C ALA A 119 13.22 1.20 5.29
N PRO A 120 13.29 0.15 4.46
CA PRO A 120 13.08 -1.22 4.95
C PRO A 120 14.09 -1.65 6.02
N GLU A 121 15.36 -1.33 5.84
CA GLU A 121 16.40 -1.65 6.82
C GLU A 121 16.18 -0.93 8.16
N ARG A 122 15.64 0.28 8.11
CA ARG A 122 15.34 1.04 9.32
C ARG A 122 14.13 0.44 10.06
N LEU A 123 13.09 0.08 9.32
CA LEU A 123 11.89 -0.52 9.90
C LEU A 123 12.22 -1.81 10.65
N MET A 124 13.09 -2.64 10.09
CA MET A 124 13.38 -3.96 10.63
C MET A 124 14.42 -3.97 11.76
N MET A 125 14.92 -2.80 12.17
CA MET A 125 15.73 -2.70 13.36
C MET A 125 14.91 -3.04 14.59
N SER A 126 15.48 -3.82 15.52
CA SER A 126 14.75 -4.25 16.73
C SER A 126 14.22 -3.08 17.56
N SER A 127 14.97 -1.99 17.63
CA SER A 127 14.53 -0.76 18.32
C SER A 127 13.31 -0.14 17.66
N MET A 128 13.24 -0.16 16.33
CA MET A 128 12.11 0.38 15.60
C MET A 128 10.86 -0.49 15.75
N LEU A 129 11.02 -1.80 15.69
CA LEU A 129 9.91 -2.73 15.90
C LEU A 129 9.36 -2.63 17.33
N SER A 130 10.24 -2.47 18.32
CA SER A 130 9.83 -2.26 19.70
C SER A 130 9.05 -0.95 19.86
N LEU A 131 9.43 0.09 19.14
CA LEU A 131 8.71 1.35 19.12
C LEU A 131 7.31 1.18 18.51
N LEU A 132 7.21 0.47 17.39
CA LEU A 132 5.92 0.21 16.73
C LEU A 132 4.99 -0.66 17.58
N ASP A 133 5.53 -1.53 18.41
CA ASP A 133 4.72 -2.33 19.34
C ASP A 133 3.96 -1.45 20.35
N ARG A 134 4.41 -0.22 20.56
CA ARG A 134 3.84 0.74 21.51
C ARG A 134 2.84 1.69 20.89
N VAL A 135 2.63 1.64 19.57
CA VAL A 135 1.70 2.52 18.86
C VAL A 135 0.64 1.69 18.13
N ASN A 136 -0.46 2.34 17.77
CA ASN A 136 -1.48 1.71 16.96
C ASN A 136 -1.11 1.89 15.49
N VAL A 137 -0.75 0.78 14.81
CA VAL A 137 -0.45 0.78 13.38
C VAL A 137 -1.71 0.44 12.62
N SER A 138 -2.16 1.31 11.73
CA SER A 138 -3.38 1.12 10.96
C SER A 138 -3.21 0.18 9.78
N LEU A 139 -2.07 0.27 9.09
CA LEU A 139 -1.72 -0.58 7.95
C LEU A 139 -0.22 -0.51 7.69
N PHE A 140 0.29 -1.49 6.96
CA PHE A 140 1.61 -1.42 6.34
C PHE A 140 1.43 -1.33 4.84
N ALA A 141 2.04 -0.34 4.21
CA ALA A 141 2.13 -0.23 2.77
C ALA A 141 3.57 -0.56 2.36
N ILE A 142 3.72 -1.55 1.50
CA ILE A 142 5.03 -1.99 1.02
C ILE A 142 5.14 -1.57 -0.44
N ASP A 143 5.75 -0.41 -0.66
CA ASP A 143 5.96 0.12 -2.00
C ASP A 143 7.16 -0.56 -2.64
N GLU A 144 7.21 -0.56 -3.97
CA GLU A 144 8.25 -1.27 -4.72
C GLU A 144 8.35 -2.74 -4.29
N ALA A 145 7.21 -3.38 -4.08
CA ALA A 145 7.14 -4.73 -3.51
C ALA A 145 7.84 -5.79 -4.35
N HIS A 146 8.05 -5.52 -5.65
CA HIS A 146 8.82 -6.41 -6.53
C HIS A 146 10.26 -6.65 -6.01
N CYS A 147 10.77 -5.76 -5.17
CA CYS A 147 12.11 -5.91 -4.57
C CYS A 147 12.24 -7.13 -3.67
N VAL A 148 11.15 -7.77 -3.27
CA VAL A 148 11.17 -9.01 -2.49
C VAL A 148 11.53 -10.23 -3.35
N SER A 149 11.39 -10.11 -4.68
CA SER A 149 11.55 -11.24 -5.59
C SER A 149 13.02 -11.51 -5.94
N VAL A 150 13.48 -12.72 -5.66
CA VAL A 150 14.80 -13.18 -6.09
C VAL A 150 14.88 -13.36 -7.61
N TRP A 151 13.74 -13.46 -8.28
CA TRP A 151 13.63 -13.59 -9.73
C TRP A 151 13.46 -12.25 -10.43
N GLY A 152 13.26 -11.18 -9.66
CA GLY A 152 13.03 -9.84 -10.21
C GLY A 152 14.32 -9.12 -10.57
N HIS A 153 14.18 -8.05 -11.33
CA HIS A 153 15.30 -7.24 -11.82
C HIS A 153 15.89 -6.32 -10.75
N ASP A 154 15.23 -6.14 -9.62
CA ASP A 154 15.66 -5.21 -8.55
C ASP A 154 15.52 -5.88 -7.17
N PHE A 155 16.05 -7.10 -7.06
CA PHE A 155 16.02 -7.83 -5.79
C PHE A 155 16.83 -7.09 -4.70
N ARG A 156 16.20 -6.89 -3.55
CA ARG A 156 16.83 -6.28 -2.38
C ARG A 156 16.64 -7.18 -1.16
N PRO A 157 17.74 -7.71 -0.59
CA PRO A 157 17.64 -8.66 0.53
C PRO A 157 16.84 -8.14 1.74
N GLU A 158 16.88 -6.84 2.00
CA GLU A 158 16.16 -6.22 3.11
C GLU A 158 14.63 -6.34 2.98
N TYR A 159 14.11 -6.50 1.76
CA TYR A 159 12.69 -6.75 1.54
C TYR A 159 12.25 -8.14 2.02
N GLY A 160 13.14 -9.12 2.01
CA GLY A 160 12.85 -10.44 2.54
C GLY A 160 12.55 -10.43 4.04
N GLU A 161 13.15 -9.52 4.78
CA GLU A 161 12.92 -9.38 6.21
C GLU A 161 11.50 -8.88 6.54
N LEU A 162 10.85 -8.18 5.59
CA LEU A 162 9.50 -7.67 5.77
C LEU A 162 8.46 -8.78 5.96
N GLU A 163 8.80 -10.02 5.62
CA GLU A 163 7.96 -11.20 5.89
C GLU A 163 7.58 -11.28 7.37
N LEU A 164 8.45 -10.84 8.27
CA LEU A 164 8.21 -10.84 9.71
C LEU A 164 6.98 -10.01 10.10
N LEU A 165 6.60 -9.01 9.33
CA LEU A 165 5.45 -8.16 9.64
C LEU A 165 4.15 -8.97 9.71
N ARG A 166 4.02 -10.05 8.94
CA ARG A 166 2.83 -10.92 8.95
C ARG A 166 2.63 -11.61 10.29
N THR A 167 3.71 -12.04 10.91
CA THR A 167 3.66 -12.78 12.17
C THR A 167 3.68 -11.87 13.37
N ARG A 168 4.39 -10.76 13.29
CA ARG A 168 4.48 -9.80 14.39
C ARG A 168 3.21 -8.95 14.54
N TYR A 169 2.58 -8.59 13.41
CA TYR A 169 1.37 -7.76 13.37
C TYR A 169 0.27 -8.42 12.55
N PRO A 170 -0.25 -9.59 13.00
CA PRO A 170 -1.17 -10.38 12.18
C PRO A 170 -2.52 -9.70 11.93
N GLN A 171 -2.92 -8.75 12.78
CA GLN A 171 -4.20 -8.05 12.65
C GLN A 171 -4.10 -6.77 11.80
N VAL A 172 -2.90 -6.37 11.42
CA VAL A 172 -2.69 -5.15 10.64
C VAL A 172 -2.69 -5.51 9.16
N PRO A 173 -3.57 -4.90 8.35
CA PRO A 173 -3.60 -5.19 6.91
C PRO A 173 -2.35 -4.65 6.22
N ARG A 174 -1.95 -5.36 5.15
CA ARG A 174 -0.82 -4.99 4.33
C ARG A 174 -1.26 -4.77 2.89
N ILE A 175 -0.76 -3.70 2.32
CA ILE A 175 -0.94 -3.41 0.91
C ILE A 175 0.43 -3.40 0.26
N ALA A 176 0.63 -4.28 -0.72
CA ALA A 176 1.86 -4.34 -1.52
C ALA A 176 1.59 -3.67 -2.86
N LEU A 177 2.49 -2.79 -3.27
CA LEU A 177 2.33 -2.01 -4.48
C LEU A 177 3.58 -2.13 -5.35
N THR A 178 3.36 -2.29 -6.64
CA THR A 178 4.45 -2.29 -7.61
C THR A 178 3.95 -1.83 -8.97
N ALA A 179 4.85 -1.22 -9.76
CA ALA A 179 4.53 -0.82 -11.12
C ALA A 179 4.74 -1.98 -12.12
N THR A 180 5.61 -2.93 -11.80
CA THR A 180 5.96 -4.04 -12.67
C THR A 180 6.13 -5.32 -11.88
N ALA A 181 5.45 -6.37 -12.33
CA ALA A 181 5.69 -7.71 -11.78
C ALA A 181 5.19 -8.74 -12.79
N ASP A 182 6.05 -9.70 -13.14
CA ASP A 182 5.61 -10.87 -13.87
C ASP A 182 4.88 -11.82 -12.93
N GLU A 183 4.37 -12.92 -13.45
CA GLU A 183 3.59 -13.87 -12.66
C GLU A 183 4.38 -14.47 -11.50
N LYS A 184 5.66 -14.81 -11.71
CA LYS A 184 6.53 -15.34 -10.65
C LYS A 184 6.75 -14.33 -9.54
N THR A 185 7.04 -13.09 -9.91
CA THR A 185 7.26 -11.99 -8.97
C THR A 185 6.00 -11.72 -8.16
N ARG A 186 4.84 -11.70 -8.81
CA ARG A 186 3.56 -11.55 -8.11
C ARG A 186 3.33 -12.65 -7.09
N ALA A 187 3.58 -13.90 -7.49
CA ALA A 187 3.43 -15.04 -6.58
C ALA A 187 4.35 -14.93 -5.37
N GLU A 188 5.58 -14.46 -5.55
CA GLU A 188 6.50 -14.23 -4.44
C GLU A 188 6.04 -13.11 -3.52
N ILE A 189 5.56 -12.00 -4.07
CA ILE A 189 5.03 -10.89 -3.27
C ILE A 189 3.89 -11.39 -2.38
N VAL A 190 2.91 -12.06 -2.98
CA VAL A 190 1.75 -12.58 -2.25
C VAL A 190 2.19 -13.62 -1.21
N GLY A 191 3.05 -14.55 -1.59
CA GLY A 191 3.48 -15.63 -0.72
C GLY A 191 4.34 -15.19 0.45
N LYS A 192 5.17 -14.18 0.26
CA LYS A 192 6.09 -13.70 1.29
C LYS A 192 5.54 -12.56 2.14
N LEU A 193 4.79 -11.64 1.54
CA LEU A 193 4.41 -10.40 2.21
C LEU A 193 2.96 -10.34 2.66
N LEU A 194 2.06 -11.10 2.04
CA LEU A 194 0.62 -10.93 2.23
C LEU A 194 -0.05 -12.22 2.72
N ASN A 195 -1.22 -12.07 3.32
CA ASN A 195 -2.08 -13.19 3.72
C ASN A 195 -3.46 -12.99 3.11
N ASP A 196 -3.93 -13.97 2.33
CA ASP A 196 -5.28 -13.96 1.76
C ASP A 196 -5.62 -12.63 1.07
N ALA A 197 -4.72 -12.16 0.24
CA ALA A 197 -4.84 -10.86 -0.40
C ALA A 197 -5.79 -10.88 -1.59
N ARG A 198 -6.49 -9.74 -1.81
CA ARG A 198 -7.09 -9.44 -3.10
C ARG A 198 -6.00 -8.87 -4.02
N GLU A 199 -6.01 -9.30 -5.27
CA GLU A 199 -5.01 -8.86 -6.24
C GLU A 199 -5.68 -7.97 -7.29
N PHE A 200 -5.14 -6.76 -7.45
CA PHE A 200 -5.64 -5.77 -8.39
C PHE A 200 -4.55 -5.49 -9.42
N VAL A 201 -4.80 -5.92 -10.65
CA VAL A 201 -3.80 -5.84 -11.71
C VAL A 201 -4.31 -4.98 -12.85
N ALA A 202 -3.66 -3.84 -13.08
CA ALA A 202 -3.97 -2.97 -14.21
C ALA A 202 -3.27 -3.49 -15.45
N SER A 203 -3.97 -3.44 -16.59
CA SER A 203 -3.38 -3.75 -17.88
C SER A 203 -2.88 -2.48 -18.53
N PHE A 204 -1.66 -2.54 -19.12
CA PHE A 204 -1.00 -1.39 -19.73
C PHE A 204 -0.99 -1.41 -21.25
N ASP A 205 -1.57 -2.45 -21.86
CA ASP A 205 -1.41 -2.71 -23.29
C ASP A 205 -2.33 -1.88 -24.19
N ARG A 206 -3.17 -1.00 -23.60
CA ARG A 206 -4.15 -0.22 -24.38
C ARG A 206 -4.39 1.17 -23.82
N PRO A 207 -4.89 2.10 -24.66
CA PRO A 207 -5.22 3.48 -24.26
C PRO A 207 -6.22 3.56 -23.10
N ASN A 208 -7.14 2.58 -23.03
CA ASN A 208 -8.07 2.48 -21.90
C ASN A 208 -7.50 1.48 -20.89
N ILE A 209 -7.42 1.88 -19.65
CA ILE A 209 -6.91 1.02 -18.60
C ILE A 209 -7.97 -0.01 -18.26
N PHE A 210 -7.68 -1.27 -18.59
CA PHE A 210 -8.48 -2.41 -18.12
C PHE A 210 -7.81 -3.01 -16.92
N TYR A 211 -8.59 -3.48 -15.96
CA TYR A 211 -8.07 -4.06 -14.76
C TYR A 211 -8.79 -5.37 -14.44
N ARG A 212 -8.10 -6.22 -13.71
CA ARG A 212 -8.62 -7.50 -13.26
C ARG A 212 -8.47 -7.60 -11.76
N ILE A 213 -9.54 -8.04 -11.10
CA ILE A 213 -9.54 -8.32 -9.68
C ILE A 213 -9.47 -9.83 -9.51
N VAL A 214 -8.50 -10.31 -8.74
CA VAL A 214 -8.36 -11.72 -8.43
C VAL A 214 -8.59 -11.93 -6.94
N ASP A 215 -9.64 -12.67 -6.61
CA ASP A 215 -9.98 -12.97 -5.23
C ASP A 215 -10.15 -14.48 -5.06
N LYS A 216 -9.19 -15.11 -4.38
CA LYS A 216 -9.19 -16.56 -4.18
C LYS A 216 -10.36 -17.07 -3.36
N ARG A 217 -11.03 -16.18 -2.60
CA ARG A 217 -12.22 -16.56 -1.83
C ARG A 217 -13.44 -16.79 -2.71
N ASN A 218 -13.44 -16.23 -3.93
CA ASN A 218 -14.61 -16.19 -4.78
C ASN A 218 -14.29 -16.51 -6.23
N ILE A 219 -13.50 -17.57 -6.44
CA ILE A 219 -12.99 -17.99 -7.75
C ILE A 219 -14.13 -18.22 -8.76
N LYS A 220 -15.24 -18.84 -8.31
CA LYS A 220 -16.39 -19.11 -9.19
C LYS A 220 -17.03 -17.84 -9.73
N GLU A 221 -17.24 -16.86 -8.86
CA GLU A 221 -17.85 -15.59 -9.23
C GLU A 221 -16.94 -14.81 -10.17
N GLN A 222 -15.65 -14.79 -9.88
CA GLN A 222 -14.66 -14.15 -10.74
C GLN A 222 -14.57 -14.80 -12.12
N LEU A 223 -14.63 -16.12 -12.18
CA LEU A 223 -14.62 -16.83 -13.44
C LEU A 223 -15.85 -16.51 -14.27
N LEU A 224 -17.03 -16.41 -13.66
CA LEU A 224 -18.26 -16.00 -14.32
C LEU A 224 -18.20 -14.57 -14.84
N ASN A 225 -17.67 -13.66 -14.07
CA ASN A 225 -17.45 -12.27 -14.48
C ASN A 225 -16.47 -12.19 -15.64
N PHE A 226 -15.42 -12.95 -15.58
CA PHE A 226 -14.43 -13.08 -16.64
C PHE A 226 -15.05 -13.54 -17.96
N ILE A 227 -15.86 -14.58 -17.92
CA ILE A 227 -16.59 -15.08 -19.08
C ILE A 227 -17.55 -14.02 -19.65
N LYS A 228 -18.27 -13.29 -18.80
CA LYS A 228 -19.15 -12.21 -19.23
C LYS A 228 -18.39 -11.11 -19.97
N TYR A 229 -17.23 -10.73 -19.49
CA TYR A 229 -16.39 -9.74 -20.13
C TYR A 229 -15.89 -10.20 -21.51
N GLU A 230 -15.47 -11.43 -21.67
CA GLU A 230 -15.09 -11.99 -22.95
C GLU A 230 -16.24 -11.95 -23.97
N HIS A 231 -17.43 -12.33 -23.55
CA HIS A 231 -18.61 -12.33 -24.41
C HIS A 231 -19.12 -10.94 -24.75
N SER A 232 -18.80 -9.92 -23.97
CA SER A 232 -19.17 -8.55 -24.23
C SER A 232 -18.21 -7.83 -25.19
N GLY A 233 -17.15 -8.49 -25.64
CA GLY A 233 -16.14 -7.91 -26.51
C GLY A 233 -15.16 -6.97 -25.79
N CYS A 234 -15.28 -6.82 -24.50
CA CYS A 234 -14.25 -6.19 -23.70
C CYS A 234 -13.11 -7.16 -23.60
N LEU A 235 -12.08 -6.91 -24.37
CA LEU A 235 -10.95 -7.76 -24.34
C LEU A 235 -10.29 -7.79 -23.06
N LEU A 236 -10.25 -8.95 -22.59
CA LEU A 236 -9.57 -9.24 -21.46
C LEU A 236 -8.19 -9.47 -21.76
N TYR A 237 -7.47 -8.91 -21.09
CA TYR A 237 -6.10 -8.94 -21.06
C TYR A 237 -5.65 -10.10 -20.27
N THR A 238 -6.09 -11.22 -20.65
CA THR A 238 -5.77 -12.52 -20.10
C THR A 238 -4.36 -12.92 -20.40
N SER A 239 -3.82 -12.40 -21.46
CA SER A 239 -2.42 -12.60 -21.78
C SER A 239 -1.48 -12.03 -20.73
N ASP A 240 -1.92 -11.04 -20.01
CA ASP A 240 -1.11 -10.45 -18.96
C ASP A 240 -1.05 -11.29 -17.72
N ALA A 241 -1.85 -12.31 -17.66
CA ALA A 241 -1.87 -13.24 -16.57
C ALA A 241 -0.99 -14.47 -16.80
N ALA A 242 -0.47 -14.59 -17.97
CA ALA A 242 0.38 -15.73 -18.31
C ALA A 242 1.84 -15.47 -17.98
#